data_f6c2de25a028a8c52c871c2fcd4e08a3
#
_entry.id   f6c2de25a028a8c52c871c2fcd4e08a3
#
_cell.length_a   1.000
_cell.length_b   1.000
_cell.length_c   1.000
_cell.angle_alpha   90.00
_cell.angle_beta   90.00
_cell.angle_gamma   90.00
#
_symmetry.space_group_name_H-M   'P 1'
#
loop_
_entity.id
_entity.type
_entity.pdbx_description
1 polymer ?
#
loop_
_entity_poly.entity_id
_entity_poly.type
_entity_poly.pdbx_seq_one_letter_code
_entity_poly.pdbx_strand_id
1 'polypeptide(L)'
;MQEEIIMDLKPTIPHLPRLEDKSKIDVRYALISPFAYSHIYWDDKKKEVLYELEEPLLSEREKQILNKIESSMREIINMNVLVEKTIEAMIEYIDKMAELLISELNLTLSGESYKKIFYYLFRNFVGLNEIEPLMSDYFIEDIECNGIDTPVYIIHRIYRNMKTNIVFKDVDKLASFVEKLAQRCGRYISYASPLFDGSLPDGSRVNATYTTDVTTHGPTFTIRKFTKTPWTPPQLIAFRTLSPEMLAYFWILIQYKANILITG
;
A
#
# COMPACT_ATOMS: atom_id res chain seq x y z
N MET A 1 -4.48 -14.96 29.02
CA MET A 1 -3.96 -13.59 28.86
C MET A 1 -3.31 -13.58 27.47
N GLN A 2 -4.03 -13.06 26.47
CA GLN A 2 -3.44 -12.85 25.15
C GLN A 2 -2.58 -11.59 25.23
N GLU A 3 -1.34 -11.67 24.78
CA GLU A 3 -0.50 -10.49 24.62
C GLU A 3 -1.18 -9.57 23.61
N GLU A 4 -1.33 -8.32 23.98
CA GLU A 4 -1.87 -7.27 23.10
C GLU A 4 -1.09 -7.23 21.77
N ILE A 5 -1.81 -7.31 20.66
CA ILE A 5 -1.18 -7.27 19.34
C ILE A 5 -0.83 -5.81 19.05
N ILE A 6 0.44 -5.48 19.23
CA ILE A 6 0.95 -4.15 18.93
C ILE A 6 1.45 -4.16 17.49
N MET A 7 0.76 -3.44 16.60
CA MET A 7 1.23 -3.15 15.25
C MET A 7 1.62 -1.68 15.16
N ASP A 8 2.86 -1.42 14.82
CA ASP A 8 3.30 -0.06 14.49
C ASP A 8 3.11 0.18 12.99
N LEU A 9 2.07 0.95 12.65
CA LEU A 9 1.73 1.34 11.29
C LEU A 9 2.53 2.55 10.79
N LYS A 10 3.34 3.15 11.64
CA LYS A 10 4.17 4.32 11.34
C LYS A 10 5.57 4.16 11.92
N PRO A 11 6.32 3.15 11.48
CA PRO A 11 7.67 2.94 11.99
C PRO A 11 8.55 4.15 11.68
N THR A 12 9.62 4.29 12.44
CA THR A 12 10.60 5.36 12.23
C THR A 12 11.18 5.29 10.83
N ILE A 13 11.11 6.42 10.09
CA ILE A 13 11.63 6.52 8.73
C ILE A 13 13.17 6.42 8.79
N PRO A 14 13.79 5.41 8.16
CA PRO A 14 15.22 5.25 8.19
C PRO A 14 15.91 6.25 7.27
N HIS A 15 17.18 6.52 7.56
CA HIS A 15 18.04 7.22 6.62
C HIS A 15 18.59 6.23 5.60
N LEU A 16 18.19 6.35 4.34
CA LEU A 16 18.64 5.48 3.26
C LEU A 16 19.86 6.08 2.54
N PRO A 17 20.88 5.27 2.24
CA PRO A 17 22.07 5.74 1.52
C PRO A 17 21.73 6.04 0.05
N ARG A 18 22.27 7.14 -0.46
CA ARG A 18 22.26 7.45 -1.89
C ARG A 18 23.56 6.90 -2.49
N LEU A 19 23.51 5.69 -3.03
CA LEU A 19 24.66 5.05 -3.63
C LEU A 19 24.70 5.34 -5.14
N GLU A 20 25.85 5.79 -5.63
CA GLU A 20 26.11 5.96 -7.06
C GLU A 20 26.19 4.60 -7.76
N ASP A 21 26.82 3.64 -7.09
CA ASP A 21 26.94 2.25 -7.55
C ASP A 21 25.74 1.43 -7.06
N LYS A 22 24.82 1.15 -7.97
CA LYS A 22 23.61 0.40 -7.70
C LYS A 22 23.89 -1.04 -7.23
N SER A 23 25.03 -1.62 -7.60
CA SER A 23 25.40 -2.99 -7.22
C SER A 23 25.67 -3.17 -5.72
N LYS A 24 25.79 -2.08 -4.98
CA LYS A 24 25.99 -2.07 -3.53
C LYS A 24 24.73 -1.82 -2.72
N ILE A 25 23.59 -1.73 -3.39
CA ILE A 25 22.32 -1.51 -2.69
C ILE A 25 21.90 -2.82 -2.04
N ASP A 26 21.81 -2.78 -0.71
CA ASP A 26 21.26 -3.84 0.15
C ASP A 26 20.72 -3.16 1.41
N VAL A 27 19.42 -2.91 1.45
CA VAL A 27 18.77 -2.10 2.49
C VAL A 27 17.48 -2.76 2.92
N ARG A 28 17.31 -2.93 4.24
CA ARG A 28 16.10 -3.51 4.83
C ARG A 28 15.54 -2.59 5.91
N TYR A 29 14.24 -2.33 5.88
CA TYR A 29 13.56 -1.51 6.89
C TYR A 29 12.09 -1.93 7.09
N ALA A 30 11.54 -1.57 8.26
CA ALA A 30 10.18 -1.92 8.64
C ALA A 30 9.16 -1.04 7.91
N LEU A 31 8.04 -1.66 7.50
CA LEU A 31 6.86 -1.00 6.93
C LEU A 31 5.68 -1.05 7.90
N ILE A 32 5.41 -2.23 8.46
CA ILE A 32 4.41 -2.48 9.50
C ILE A 32 5.07 -3.39 10.53
N SER A 33 5.62 -2.79 11.58
CA SER A 33 6.37 -3.56 12.58
C SER A 33 5.42 -4.34 13.50
N PRO A 34 5.74 -5.59 13.86
CA PRO A 34 6.91 -6.38 13.47
C PRO A 34 6.70 -7.30 12.24
N PHE A 35 5.69 -7.06 11.43
CA PHE A 35 5.20 -8.04 10.45
C PHE A 35 5.72 -7.83 9.03
N ALA A 36 5.77 -6.58 8.54
CA ALA A 36 6.14 -6.32 7.16
C ALA A 36 7.40 -5.46 7.07
N TYR A 37 8.31 -5.88 6.19
CA TYR A 37 9.56 -5.20 5.91
C TYR A 37 9.76 -5.06 4.41
N SER A 38 10.48 -4.02 4.01
CA SER A 38 11.04 -3.92 2.67
C SER A 38 12.49 -4.40 2.67
N HIS A 39 12.88 -5.12 1.65
CA HIS A 39 14.26 -5.45 1.34
C HIS A 39 14.56 -4.98 -0.09
N ILE A 40 15.41 -3.97 -0.23
CA ILE A 40 15.83 -3.41 -1.51
C ILE A 40 17.26 -3.84 -1.76
N TYR A 41 17.47 -4.59 -2.83
CA TYR A 41 18.78 -5.14 -3.15
C TYR A 41 19.04 -5.20 -4.65
N TRP A 42 20.32 -5.34 -5.01
CA TRP A 42 20.76 -5.55 -6.38
C TRP A 42 20.72 -7.03 -6.74
N ASP A 43 20.04 -7.37 -7.83
CA ASP A 43 20.05 -8.73 -8.39
C ASP A 43 21.10 -8.81 -9.51
N ASP A 44 22.20 -9.54 -9.24
CA ASP A 44 23.29 -9.72 -10.18
C ASP A 44 22.91 -10.46 -11.47
N LYS A 45 21.89 -11.32 -11.41
CA LYS A 45 21.43 -12.09 -12.57
C LYS A 45 20.59 -11.22 -13.50
N LYS A 46 19.70 -10.42 -12.93
CA LYS A 46 18.79 -9.54 -13.68
C LYS A 46 19.40 -8.18 -13.99
N LYS A 47 20.52 -7.82 -13.33
CA LYS A 47 21.19 -6.51 -13.44
C LYS A 47 20.23 -5.33 -13.13
N GLU A 48 19.38 -5.52 -12.15
CA GLU A 48 18.41 -4.52 -11.71
C GLU A 48 18.29 -4.48 -10.19
N VAL A 49 17.80 -3.34 -9.66
CA VAL A 49 17.45 -3.21 -8.25
C VAL A 49 16.03 -3.74 -8.08
N LEU A 50 15.84 -4.64 -7.12
CA LEU A 50 14.57 -5.24 -6.77
C LEU A 50 14.09 -4.73 -5.42
N TYR A 51 12.77 -4.67 -5.28
CA TYR A 51 12.09 -4.40 -4.03
C TYR A 51 11.36 -5.67 -3.61
N GLU A 52 11.80 -6.30 -2.56
CA GLU A 52 11.15 -7.47 -1.98
C GLU A 52 10.36 -7.06 -0.74
N LEU A 53 9.06 -7.33 -0.79
CA LEU A 53 8.19 -7.22 0.37
C LEU A 53 8.30 -8.52 1.17
N GLU A 54 8.77 -8.42 2.40
CA GLU A 54 8.84 -9.53 3.34
C GLU A 54 7.66 -9.48 4.30
N GLU A 55 6.85 -10.55 4.32
CA GLU A 55 5.70 -10.73 5.20
C GLU A 55 5.81 -12.06 5.96
N PRO A 56 5.06 -12.27 7.06
CA PRO A 56 5.10 -13.50 7.82
C PRO A 56 4.74 -14.72 6.96
N LEU A 57 5.60 -15.72 6.95
CA LEU A 57 5.32 -16.96 6.24
C LEU A 57 4.25 -17.76 7.00
N LEU A 58 3.18 -18.10 6.28
CA LEU A 58 2.11 -18.96 6.77
C LEU A 58 2.35 -20.41 6.35
N SER A 59 2.24 -21.33 7.29
CA SER A 59 2.12 -22.75 7.01
C SER A 59 0.82 -23.06 6.25
N GLU A 60 0.73 -24.21 5.59
CA GLU A 60 -0.50 -24.60 4.88
C GLU A 60 -1.71 -24.67 5.80
N ARG A 61 -1.53 -25.10 7.06
CA ARG A 61 -2.58 -25.08 8.08
C ARG A 61 -3.04 -23.65 8.41
N GLU A 62 -2.11 -22.71 8.60
CA GLU A 62 -2.42 -21.31 8.87
C GLU A 62 -3.15 -20.65 7.70
N LYS A 63 -2.75 -20.96 6.45
CA LYS A 63 -3.46 -20.48 5.24
C LYS A 63 -4.90 -20.99 5.18
N GLN A 64 -5.12 -22.27 5.48
CA GLN A 64 -6.49 -22.84 5.51
C GLN A 64 -7.35 -22.17 6.58
N ILE A 65 -6.78 -21.93 7.77
CA ILE A 65 -7.47 -21.24 8.85
C ILE A 65 -7.78 -19.80 8.46
N LEU A 66 -6.79 -19.07 7.91
CA LEU A 66 -6.99 -17.70 7.44
C LEU A 66 -8.12 -17.62 6.41
N ASN A 67 -8.10 -18.49 5.38
CA ASN A 67 -9.14 -18.52 4.34
C ASN A 67 -10.54 -18.81 4.94
N LYS A 68 -10.62 -19.69 5.95
CA LYS A 68 -11.88 -20.01 6.62
C LYS A 68 -12.42 -18.83 7.42
N ILE A 69 -11.55 -18.14 8.16
CA ILE A 69 -11.92 -16.95 8.91
C ILE A 69 -12.32 -15.83 7.94
N GLU A 70 -11.55 -15.57 6.88
CA GLU A 70 -11.87 -14.55 5.89
C GLU A 70 -13.21 -14.77 5.21
N SER A 71 -13.53 -16.01 4.79
CA SER A 71 -14.82 -16.31 4.17
C SER A 71 -15.97 -16.06 5.14
N SER A 72 -15.88 -16.52 6.38
CA SER A 72 -16.91 -16.26 7.41
C SER A 72 -17.03 -14.77 7.73
N MET A 73 -15.91 -14.04 7.83
CA MET A 73 -15.94 -12.60 8.07
C MET A 73 -16.61 -11.82 6.93
N ARG A 74 -16.38 -12.21 5.66
CA ARG A 74 -17.03 -11.56 4.51
C ARG A 74 -18.54 -11.66 4.52
N GLU A 75 -19.10 -12.74 5.07
CA GLU A 75 -20.55 -12.92 5.22
C GLU A 75 -21.14 -12.06 6.35
N ILE A 76 -20.37 -11.81 7.40
CA ILE A 76 -20.83 -11.10 8.60
C ILE A 76 -20.55 -9.59 8.53
N ILE A 77 -19.37 -9.20 8.00
CA ILE A 77 -18.93 -7.81 8.02
C ILE A 77 -19.67 -6.99 6.95
N ASN A 78 -20.45 -6.02 7.42
CA ASN A 78 -20.92 -4.96 6.55
C ASN A 78 -19.81 -3.92 6.37
N MET A 79 -19.21 -3.88 5.18
CA MET A 79 -18.08 -2.99 4.86
C MET A 79 -18.41 -1.50 5.05
N ASN A 80 -19.68 -1.10 4.93
CA ASN A 80 -20.09 0.29 5.15
C ASN A 80 -19.88 0.73 6.62
N VAL A 81 -19.97 -0.20 7.57
CA VAL A 81 -19.74 0.09 9.00
C VAL A 81 -18.27 0.36 9.29
N LEU A 82 -17.34 -0.18 8.49
CA LEU A 82 -15.91 0.02 8.68
C LEU A 82 -15.42 1.39 8.19
N VAL A 83 -16.08 1.96 7.18
CA VAL A 83 -15.65 3.23 6.55
C VAL A 83 -15.78 4.43 7.50
N GLU A 84 -16.70 4.36 8.46
CA GLU A 84 -16.98 5.48 9.41
C GLU A 84 -16.11 5.42 10.69
N LYS A 85 -15.26 4.39 10.87
CA LYS A 85 -14.47 4.19 12.09
C LYS A 85 -13.03 4.66 11.93
N THR A 86 -12.40 4.99 13.05
CA THR A 86 -10.95 5.19 13.10
C THR A 86 -10.22 3.87 12.85
N ILE A 87 -8.95 3.92 12.44
CA ILE A 87 -8.15 2.72 12.17
C ILE A 87 -8.06 1.85 13.45
N GLU A 88 -7.89 2.46 14.60
CA GLU A 88 -7.81 1.77 15.89
C GLU A 88 -9.13 1.03 16.20
N ALA A 89 -10.27 1.67 15.97
CA ALA A 89 -11.58 1.03 16.17
C ALA A 89 -11.84 -0.09 15.15
N MET A 90 -11.29 0.01 13.93
CA MET A 90 -11.35 -1.07 12.95
C MET A 90 -10.48 -2.26 13.36
N ILE A 91 -9.28 -2.01 13.86
CA ILE A 91 -8.37 -3.04 14.37
C ILE A 91 -9.06 -3.81 15.51
N GLU A 92 -9.59 -3.10 16.51
CA GLU A 92 -10.30 -3.71 17.64
C GLU A 92 -11.53 -4.53 17.20
N TYR A 93 -12.26 -4.03 16.21
CA TYR A 93 -13.41 -4.73 15.66
C TYR A 93 -13.01 -6.04 14.97
N ILE A 94 -11.97 -6.02 14.13
CA ILE A 94 -11.46 -7.21 13.44
C ILE A 94 -10.92 -8.23 14.44
N ASP A 95 -10.23 -7.77 15.48
CA ASP A 95 -9.70 -8.62 16.54
C ASP A 95 -10.83 -9.39 17.26
N LYS A 96 -11.85 -8.69 17.74
CA LYS A 96 -13.03 -9.30 18.38
C LYS A 96 -13.76 -10.28 17.47
N MET A 97 -13.91 -9.95 16.19
CA MET A 97 -14.55 -10.84 15.22
C MET A 97 -13.71 -12.08 14.95
N ALA A 98 -12.40 -11.94 14.85
CA ALA A 98 -11.48 -13.06 14.66
C ALA A 98 -11.52 -14.01 15.88
N GLU A 99 -11.48 -13.50 17.11
CA GLU A 99 -11.60 -14.30 18.33
C GLU A 99 -12.91 -15.07 18.39
N LEU A 100 -14.03 -14.41 18.09
CA LEU A 100 -15.35 -15.02 18.06
C LEU A 100 -15.39 -16.18 17.06
N LEU A 101 -14.94 -15.96 15.83
CA LEU A 101 -14.92 -16.98 14.79
C LEU A 101 -13.98 -18.14 15.11
N ILE A 102 -12.83 -17.89 15.72
CA ILE A 102 -11.91 -18.93 16.18
C ILE A 102 -12.59 -19.82 17.22
N SER A 103 -13.35 -19.22 18.15
CA SER A 103 -14.11 -19.94 19.16
C SER A 103 -15.26 -20.76 18.55
N GLU A 104 -16.08 -20.15 17.69
CA GLU A 104 -17.22 -20.81 17.04
C GLU A 104 -16.81 -21.97 16.13
N LEU A 105 -15.73 -21.78 15.39
CA LEU A 105 -15.21 -22.79 14.48
C LEU A 105 -14.32 -23.83 15.17
N ASN A 106 -14.16 -23.75 16.49
CA ASN A 106 -13.31 -24.64 17.32
C ASN A 106 -11.88 -24.74 16.77
N LEU A 107 -11.30 -23.62 16.33
CA LEU A 107 -9.95 -23.57 15.78
C LEU A 107 -8.93 -23.44 16.91
N THR A 108 -7.86 -24.25 16.86
CA THR A 108 -6.74 -24.15 17.79
C THR A 108 -5.56 -23.47 17.13
N LEU A 109 -5.13 -22.34 17.70
CA LEU A 109 -4.01 -21.54 17.24
C LEU A 109 -3.02 -21.30 18.38
N SER A 110 -1.72 -21.27 18.05
CA SER A 110 -0.72 -20.71 18.97
C SER A 110 -0.80 -19.18 18.95
N GLY A 111 -0.31 -18.52 20.01
CA GLY A 111 -0.26 -17.05 20.03
C GLY A 111 0.52 -16.45 18.86
N GLU A 112 1.60 -17.11 18.43
CA GLU A 112 2.37 -16.68 17.27
C GLU A 112 1.57 -16.82 15.95
N SER A 113 0.89 -17.98 15.77
CA SER A 113 0.04 -18.18 14.59
C SER A 113 -1.12 -17.19 14.55
N TYR A 114 -1.68 -16.86 15.71
CA TYR A 114 -2.73 -15.85 15.82
C TYR A 114 -2.24 -14.47 15.36
N LYS A 115 -1.08 -14.03 15.85
CA LYS A 115 -0.48 -12.73 15.44
C LYS A 115 -0.26 -12.65 13.93
N LYS A 116 0.24 -13.72 13.28
CA LYS A 116 0.41 -13.79 11.83
C LYS A 116 -0.94 -13.70 11.09
N ILE A 117 -1.92 -14.50 11.48
CA ILE A 117 -3.26 -14.50 10.88
C ILE A 117 -3.91 -13.14 11.04
N PHE A 118 -3.83 -12.54 12.23
CA PHE A 118 -4.37 -11.23 12.50
C PHE A 118 -3.76 -10.14 11.60
N TYR A 119 -2.44 -10.17 11.37
CA TYR A 119 -1.80 -9.27 10.41
C TYR A 119 -2.43 -9.38 9.02
N TYR A 120 -2.68 -10.60 8.52
CA TYR A 120 -3.32 -10.79 7.22
C TYR A 120 -4.78 -10.35 7.21
N LEU A 121 -5.53 -10.58 8.29
CA LEU A 121 -6.90 -10.06 8.43
C LEU A 121 -6.93 -8.53 8.40
N PHE A 122 -6.06 -7.87 9.17
CA PHE A 122 -5.90 -6.43 9.13
C PHE A 122 -5.59 -5.95 7.70
N ARG A 123 -4.57 -6.52 7.07
CA ARG A 123 -4.14 -6.18 5.71
C ARG A 123 -5.29 -6.31 4.70
N ASN A 124 -6.07 -7.38 4.79
CA ASN A 124 -7.09 -7.72 3.80
C ASN A 124 -8.45 -7.06 4.08
N PHE A 125 -8.80 -6.72 5.31
CA PHE A 125 -10.09 -6.07 5.62
C PHE A 125 -9.97 -4.56 5.88
N VAL A 126 -8.98 -4.13 6.63
CA VAL A 126 -8.75 -2.71 6.94
C VAL A 126 -7.91 -2.05 5.85
N GLY A 127 -6.83 -2.69 5.45
CA GLY A 127 -5.89 -2.22 4.45
C GLY A 127 -6.30 -2.47 3.00
N LEU A 128 -5.32 -2.30 2.12
CA LEU A 128 -5.43 -2.49 0.68
C LEU A 128 -4.77 -3.81 0.22
N ASN A 129 -5.11 -4.92 0.88
CA ASN A 129 -4.64 -6.27 0.56
C ASN A 129 -3.10 -6.33 0.38
N GLU A 130 -2.63 -7.00 -0.66
CA GLU A 130 -1.21 -7.24 -0.95
C GLU A 130 -0.38 -5.95 -1.05
N ILE A 131 -0.99 -4.82 -1.38
CA ILE A 131 -0.28 -3.54 -1.52
C ILE A 131 -0.30 -2.67 -0.25
N GLU A 132 -0.98 -3.09 0.82
CA GLU A 132 -1.04 -2.30 2.06
C GLU A 132 0.34 -1.95 2.62
N PRO A 133 1.32 -2.88 2.69
CA PRO A 133 2.65 -2.52 3.15
C PRO A 133 3.35 -1.51 2.24
N LEU A 134 3.11 -1.54 0.91
CA LEU A 134 3.65 -0.53 -0.01
C LEU A 134 3.02 0.84 0.24
N MET A 135 1.74 0.87 0.61
CA MET A 135 1.07 2.12 1.01
C MET A 135 1.63 2.69 2.30
N SER A 136 2.14 1.86 3.19
CA SER A 136 2.81 2.27 4.43
C SER A 136 4.24 2.76 4.22
N ASP A 137 4.90 2.43 3.10
CA ASP A 137 6.27 2.85 2.81
C ASP A 137 6.36 4.35 2.50
N TYR A 138 7.09 5.08 3.33
CA TYR A 138 7.32 6.53 3.14
C TYR A 138 8.01 6.88 1.82
N PHE A 139 8.86 5.99 1.32
CA PHE A 139 9.69 6.28 0.13
C PHE A 139 9.01 5.94 -1.19
N ILE A 140 7.88 5.25 -1.19
CA ILE A 140 7.12 4.95 -2.41
C ILE A 140 6.26 6.16 -2.78
N GLU A 141 6.35 6.60 -4.03
CA GLU A 141 5.55 7.67 -4.62
C GLU A 141 4.40 7.13 -5.46
N ASP A 142 4.69 6.18 -6.36
CA ASP A 142 3.69 5.57 -7.23
C ASP A 142 3.75 4.03 -7.09
N ILE A 143 2.59 3.38 -7.21
CA ILE A 143 2.41 1.93 -7.23
C ILE A 143 1.63 1.59 -8.50
N GLU A 144 2.15 0.71 -9.35
CA GLU A 144 1.59 0.40 -10.65
C GLU A 144 1.42 -1.11 -10.86
N CYS A 145 0.21 -1.53 -11.21
CA CYS A 145 -0.10 -2.89 -11.65
C CYS A 145 -0.57 -2.88 -13.10
N ASN A 146 0.17 -3.54 -13.97
CA ASN A 146 -0.09 -3.56 -15.41
C ASN A 146 -0.81 -4.84 -15.88
N GLY A 147 -1.60 -5.45 -14.98
CA GLY A 147 -2.37 -6.65 -15.26
C GLY A 147 -1.82 -7.90 -14.56
N ILE A 148 -2.34 -9.05 -14.94
CA ILE A 148 -1.94 -10.36 -14.38
C ILE A 148 -0.56 -10.79 -14.88
N ASP A 149 0.07 -11.70 -14.11
CA ASP A 149 1.38 -12.31 -14.40
C ASP A 149 2.53 -11.31 -14.59
N THR A 150 2.30 -10.04 -14.22
CA THR A 150 3.32 -9.00 -14.19
C THR A 150 3.59 -8.57 -12.75
N PRO A 151 4.85 -8.29 -12.38
CA PRO A 151 5.13 -7.75 -11.06
C PRO A 151 4.50 -6.37 -10.90
N VAL A 152 4.07 -6.06 -9.68
CA VAL A 152 3.72 -4.68 -9.32
C VAL A 152 4.99 -3.86 -9.34
N TYR A 153 4.96 -2.70 -10.02
CA TYR A 153 6.05 -1.75 -10.07
C TYR A 153 5.83 -0.65 -9.06
N ILE A 154 6.92 -0.08 -8.58
CA ILE A 154 6.90 1.07 -7.69
C ILE A 154 7.88 2.13 -8.16
N ILE A 155 7.54 3.40 -7.90
CA ILE A 155 8.48 4.51 -8.01
C ILE A 155 8.92 4.89 -6.59
N HIS A 156 10.21 4.66 -6.32
CA HIS A 156 10.82 4.95 -5.04
C HIS A 156 11.63 6.24 -5.11
N ARG A 157 11.50 7.13 -4.12
CA ARG A 157 12.11 8.48 -4.09
C ARG A 157 13.60 8.49 -4.31
N ILE A 158 14.31 7.47 -3.79
CA ILE A 158 15.78 7.40 -3.87
C ILE A 158 16.22 6.50 -5.01
N TYR A 159 15.66 5.28 -5.09
CA TYR A 159 16.15 4.24 -6.00
C TYR A 159 15.36 4.16 -7.33
N ARG A 160 14.35 5.04 -7.51
CA ARG A 160 13.54 5.19 -8.71
C ARG A 160 12.64 3.98 -8.99
N ASN A 161 12.48 3.62 -10.25
CA ASN A 161 11.59 2.55 -10.67
C ASN A 161 12.15 1.17 -10.30
N MET A 162 11.37 0.36 -9.61
CA MET A 162 11.72 -1.01 -9.19
C MET A 162 10.54 -1.96 -9.37
N LYS A 163 10.87 -3.23 -9.58
CA LYS A 163 9.91 -4.33 -9.55
C LYS A 163 9.79 -4.86 -8.13
N THR A 164 8.56 -5.21 -7.74
CA THR A 164 8.31 -5.90 -6.48
C THR A 164 8.17 -7.41 -6.70
N ASN A 165 8.09 -8.16 -5.61
CA ASN A 165 7.73 -9.59 -5.64
C ASN A 165 6.21 -9.84 -5.63
N ILE A 166 5.39 -8.79 -5.67
CA ILE A 166 3.93 -8.92 -5.71
C ILE A 166 3.50 -9.15 -7.17
N VAL A 167 2.77 -10.24 -7.40
CA VAL A 167 2.24 -10.61 -8.72
C VAL A 167 0.80 -11.09 -8.56
N PHE A 168 -0.12 -10.47 -9.28
CA PHE A 168 -1.49 -10.95 -9.40
C PHE A 168 -1.57 -12.02 -10.50
N LYS A 169 -1.97 -13.24 -10.11
CA LYS A 169 -2.07 -14.39 -11.04
C LYS A 169 -3.50 -14.70 -11.47
N ASP A 170 -4.48 -14.10 -10.82
CA ASP A 170 -5.89 -14.39 -10.98
C ASP A 170 -6.62 -13.10 -11.36
N VAL A 171 -7.29 -13.13 -12.52
CA VAL A 171 -8.04 -11.98 -13.06
C VAL A 171 -9.17 -11.55 -12.13
N ASP A 172 -9.90 -12.52 -11.57
CA ASP A 172 -11.05 -12.24 -10.72
C ASP A 172 -10.63 -11.62 -9.39
N LYS A 173 -9.48 -12.06 -8.83
CA LYS A 173 -8.89 -11.44 -7.67
C LYS A 173 -8.44 -10.01 -7.93
N LEU A 174 -7.81 -9.76 -9.08
CA LEU A 174 -7.39 -8.42 -9.45
C LEU A 174 -8.59 -7.52 -9.72
N ALA A 175 -9.64 -8.03 -10.37
CA ALA A 175 -10.89 -7.31 -10.59
C ALA A 175 -11.56 -6.94 -9.25
N SER A 176 -11.70 -7.91 -8.34
CA SER A 176 -12.23 -7.66 -6.98
C SER A 176 -11.39 -6.64 -6.19
N PHE A 177 -10.08 -6.64 -6.39
CA PHE A 177 -9.22 -5.64 -5.78
C PHE A 177 -9.46 -4.24 -6.37
N VAL A 178 -9.62 -4.12 -7.68
CA VAL A 178 -9.96 -2.85 -8.34
C VAL A 178 -11.34 -2.34 -7.91
N GLU A 179 -12.33 -3.23 -7.75
CA GLU A 179 -13.63 -2.88 -7.17
C GLU A 179 -13.48 -2.33 -5.73
N LYS A 180 -12.67 -2.97 -4.91
CA LYS A 180 -12.37 -2.49 -3.56
C LYS A 180 -11.73 -1.10 -3.58
N LEU A 181 -10.78 -0.83 -4.49
CA LEU A 181 -10.18 0.50 -4.66
C LEU A 181 -11.25 1.55 -5.00
N ALA A 182 -12.16 1.24 -5.95
CA ALA A 182 -13.25 2.13 -6.32
C ALA A 182 -14.17 2.42 -5.13
N GLN A 183 -14.58 1.38 -4.38
CA GLN A 183 -15.41 1.53 -3.18
C GLN A 183 -14.75 2.39 -2.10
N ARG A 184 -13.42 2.22 -1.88
CA ARG A 184 -12.66 3.06 -0.94
C ARG A 184 -12.61 4.53 -1.35
N CYS A 185 -12.73 4.82 -2.64
CA CYS A 185 -12.85 6.18 -3.17
C CYS A 185 -14.32 6.69 -3.22
N GLY A 186 -15.29 5.93 -2.70
CA GLY A 186 -16.71 6.26 -2.79
C GLY A 186 -17.28 6.22 -4.20
N ARG A 187 -16.70 5.39 -5.07
CA ARG A 187 -17.05 5.22 -6.46
C ARG A 187 -17.40 3.76 -6.78
N TYR A 188 -18.00 3.56 -7.96
CA TYR A 188 -18.29 2.24 -8.51
C TYR A 188 -17.59 2.08 -9.84
N ILE A 189 -17.13 0.87 -10.12
CA ILE A 189 -16.58 0.46 -11.40
C ILE A 189 -17.34 -0.79 -11.88
N SER A 190 -17.54 -0.93 -13.17
CA SER A 190 -18.28 -2.05 -13.75
C SER A 190 -17.91 -2.26 -15.21
N TYR A 191 -18.41 -3.32 -15.83
CA TYR A 191 -18.26 -3.55 -17.27
C TYR A 191 -18.83 -2.40 -18.12
N ALA A 192 -19.90 -1.75 -17.68
CA ALA A 192 -20.50 -0.61 -18.39
C ALA A 192 -19.69 0.69 -18.19
N SER A 193 -18.91 0.80 -17.12
CA SER A 193 -18.03 1.93 -16.83
C SER A 193 -16.69 1.39 -16.32
N PRO A 194 -15.82 0.91 -17.23
CA PRO A 194 -14.62 0.16 -16.88
C PRO A 194 -13.41 1.05 -16.54
N LEU A 195 -13.54 2.36 -16.60
CA LEU A 195 -12.49 3.31 -16.26
C LEU A 195 -12.84 4.02 -14.97
N PHE A 196 -11.87 4.14 -14.10
CA PHE A 196 -12.03 4.74 -12.79
C PHE A 196 -10.89 5.71 -12.48
N ASP A 197 -11.24 6.91 -12.01
CA ASP A 197 -10.34 7.91 -11.43
C ASP A 197 -10.94 8.40 -10.11
N GLY A 198 -10.16 8.38 -9.04
CA GLY A 198 -10.62 8.77 -7.72
C GLY A 198 -9.50 9.07 -6.75
N SER A 199 -9.89 9.39 -5.52
CA SER A 199 -8.96 9.63 -4.43
C SER A 199 -9.31 8.77 -3.23
N LEU A 200 -8.33 8.09 -2.67
CA LEU A 200 -8.45 7.37 -1.41
C LEU A 200 -8.64 8.35 -0.23
N PRO A 201 -9.12 7.87 0.92
CA PRO A 201 -9.32 8.72 2.11
C PRO A 201 -8.05 9.41 2.61
N ASP A 202 -6.87 8.84 2.34
CA ASP A 202 -5.58 9.44 2.68
C ASP A 202 -5.12 10.54 1.71
N GLY A 203 -5.91 10.80 0.64
CA GLY A 203 -5.63 11.77 -0.42
C GLY A 203 -4.84 11.20 -1.61
N SER A 204 -4.43 9.94 -1.58
CA SER A 204 -3.76 9.28 -2.69
C SER A 204 -4.68 9.15 -3.91
N ARG A 205 -4.18 9.41 -5.11
CA ARG A 205 -4.95 9.30 -6.35
C ARG A 205 -4.87 7.91 -6.93
N VAL A 206 -5.99 7.42 -7.43
CA VAL A 206 -6.11 6.10 -8.04
C VAL A 206 -6.69 6.24 -9.44
N ASN A 207 -5.99 5.67 -10.43
CA ASN A 207 -6.52 5.39 -11.76
C ASN A 207 -6.57 3.88 -11.95
N ALA A 208 -7.68 3.34 -12.44
CA ALA A 208 -7.81 1.92 -12.67
C ALA A 208 -8.66 1.59 -13.89
N THR A 209 -8.42 0.40 -14.45
CA THR A 209 -9.24 -0.22 -15.50
C THR A 209 -9.77 -1.54 -14.98
N TYR A 210 -10.97 -1.93 -15.42
CA TYR A 210 -11.68 -3.06 -14.80
C TYR A 210 -11.69 -4.35 -15.64
N THR A 211 -11.71 -4.23 -16.97
CA THR A 211 -11.97 -5.39 -17.82
C THR A 211 -10.82 -5.71 -18.76
N THR A 212 -10.80 -6.96 -19.26
CA THR A 212 -9.91 -7.41 -20.33
C THR A 212 -10.21 -6.76 -21.69
N ASP A 213 -11.40 -6.20 -21.85
CA ASP A 213 -11.78 -5.49 -23.08
C ASP A 213 -11.09 -4.12 -23.20
N VAL A 214 -10.70 -3.53 -22.07
CA VAL A 214 -9.99 -2.25 -22.03
C VAL A 214 -8.49 -2.45 -22.06
N THR A 215 -8.01 -3.45 -21.31
CA THR A 215 -6.59 -3.79 -21.20
C THR A 215 -6.38 -5.30 -21.38
N THR A 216 -5.57 -5.68 -22.35
CA THR A 216 -5.39 -7.07 -22.79
C THR A 216 -4.86 -8.02 -21.72
N HIS A 217 -4.19 -7.49 -20.69
CA HIS A 217 -3.62 -8.27 -19.57
C HIS A 217 -4.49 -8.24 -18.30
N GLY A 218 -5.79 -7.94 -18.45
CA GLY A 218 -6.72 -7.85 -17.31
C GLY A 218 -6.77 -6.45 -16.68
N PRO A 219 -7.45 -6.30 -15.55
CA PRO A 219 -7.54 -5.03 -14.84
C PRO A 219 -6.17 -4.44 -14.52
N THR A 220 -6.09 -3.11 -14.49
CA THR A 220 -4.87 -2.40 -14.11
C THR A 220 -5.18 -1.34 -13.06
N PHE A 221 -4.19 -0.95 -12.29
CA PHE A 221 -4.31 0.22 -11.42
C PHE A 221 -2.98 0.95 -11.25
N THR A 222 -3.09 2.25 -11.06
CA THR A 222 -1.98 3.11 -10.65
C THR A 222 -2.41 3.93 -9.46
N ILE A 223 -1.62 3.90 -8.39
CA ILE A 223 -1.85 4.70 -7.19
C ILE A 223 -0.70 5.67 -7.04
N ARG A 224 -1.00 6.97 -7.10
CA ARG A 224 -0.07 8.03 -6.74
C ARG A 224 -0.30 8.42 -5.29
N LYS A 225 0.64 8.07 -4.44
CA LYS A 225 0.54 8.31 -3.00
C LYS A 225 0.57 9.80 -2.67
N PHE A 226 -0.31 10.20 -1.76
CA PHE A 226 -0.32 11.56 -1.26
C PHE A 226 0.84 11.79 -0.28
N THR A 227 1.68 12.77 -0.55
CA THR A 227 2.76 13.17 0.35
C THR A 227 2.19 14.04 1.47
N LYS A 228 2.07 13.48 2.68
CA LYS A 228 1.51 14.19 3.86
C LYS A 228 2.32 15.41 4.28
N THR A 229 3.62 15.41 4.03
CA THR A 229 4.53 16.54 4.30
C THR A 229 4.91 17.19 2.97
N PRO A 230 4.35 18.37 2.64
CA PRO A 230 4.76 19.09 1.43
C PRO A 230 6.22 19.55 1.55
N TRP A 231 6.88 19.67 0.41
CA TRP A 231 8.22 20.23 0.35
C TRP A 231 8.23 21.66 0.91
N THR A 232 9.08 21.90 1.87
CA THR A 232 9.23 23.25 2.43
C THR A 232 10.16 24.09 1.56
N PRO A 233 10.01 25.43 1.55
CA PRO A 233 10.92 26.32 0.81
C PRO A 233 12.41 26.07 1.09
N PRO A 234 12.89 25.88 2.33
CA PRO A 234 14.29 25.52 2.59
C PRO A 234 14.72 24.20 1.93
N GLN A 235 13.83 23.18 1.87
CA GLN A 235 14.14 21.92 1.19
C GLN A 235 14.29 22.11 -0.31
N LEU A 236 13.44 22.94 -0.95
CA LEU A 236 13.53 23.23 -2.38
C LEU A 236 14.86 23.93 -2.72
N ILE A 237 15.36 24.82 -1.84
CA ILE A 237 16.70 25.42 -1.98
C ILE A 237 17.78 24.35 -1.83
N ALA A 238 17.70 23.51 -0.79
CA ALA A 238 18.68 22.44 -0.55
C ALA A 238 18.77 21.45 -1.71
N PHE A 239 17.65 21.16 -2.38
CA PHE A 239 17.59 20.32 -3.57
C PHE A 239 18.00 21.06 -4.86
N ARG A 240 18.32 22.36 -4.77
CA ARG A 240 18.63 23.21 -5.93
C ARG A 240 17.51 23.28 -6.97
N THR A 241 16.27 23.07 -6.55
CA THR A 241 15.08 23.19 -7.40
C THR A 241 14.76 24.65 -7.67
N LEU A 242 14.93 25.51 -6.66
CA LEU A 242 14.71 26.95 -6.73
C LEU A 242 15.85 27.68 -6.01
N SER A 243 16.20 28.87 -6.48
CA SER A 243 17.10 29.75 -5.75
C SER A 243 16.37 30.53 -4.65
N PRO A 244 17.09 31.05 -3.62
CA PRO A 244 16.49 31.91 -2.60
C PRO A 244 15.78 33.13 -3.19
N GLU A 245 16.34 33.72 -4.27
CA GLU A 245 15.79 34.90 -4.94
C GLU A 245 14.48 34.56 -5.66
N MET A 246 14.42 33.41 -6.34
CA MET A 246 13.18 32.94 -6.97
C MET A 246 12.08 32.72 -5.94
N LEU A 247 12.40 32.12 -4.79
CA LEU A 247 11.43 31.93 -3.72
C LEU A 247 10.96 33.25 -3.11
N ALA A 248 11.84 34.22 -2.90
CA ALA A 248 11.48 35.56 -2.45
C ALA A 248 10.54 36.25 -3.45
N TYR A 249 10.79 36.11 -4.75
CA TYR A 249 9.92 36.63 -5.78
C TYR A 249 8.54 35.96 -5.78
N PHE A 250 8.46 34.62 -5.67
CA PHE A 250 7.20 33.91 -5.55
C PHE A 250 6.44 34.30 -4.28
N TRP A 251 7.13 34.53 -3.18
CA TRP A 251 6.50 35.00 -1.95
C TRP A 251 5.76 36.32 -2.16
N ILE A 252 6.43 37.29 -2.83
CA ILE A 252 5.80 38.59 -3.15
C ILE A 252 4.58 38.37 -4.04
N LEU A 253 4.70 37.57 -5.11
CA LEU A 253 3.57 37.26 -6.01
C LEU A 253 2.36 36.68 -5.29
N ILE A 254 2.59 35.71 -4.38
CA ILE A 254 1.53 35.09 -3.58
C ILE A 254 0.89 36.11 -2.63
N GLN A 255 1.69 36.95 -2.00
CA GLN A 255 1.20 38.00 -1.10
C GLN A 255 0.27 38.96 -1.84
N TYR A 256 0.58 39.28 -3.09
CA TYR A 256 -0.27 40.13 -3.96
C TYR A 256 -1.34 39.34 -4.74
N LYS A 257 -1.58 38.08 -4.39
CA LYS A 257 -2.59 37.21 -5.01
C LYS A 257 -2.45 37.07 -6.52
N ALA A 258 -1.22 37.09 -7.04
CA ALA A 258 -0.96 36.87 -8.44
C ALA A 258 -1.28 35.43 -8.86
N ASN A 259 -1.79 35.24 -10.06
CA ASN A 259 -1.96 33.92 -10.65
C ASN A 259 -0.61 33.40 -11.14
N ILE A 260 -0.23 32.20 -10.70
CA ILE A 260 1.03 31.56 -11.06
C ILE A 260 0.68 30.25 -11.76
N LEU A 261 1.20 30.08 -12.99
CA LEU A 261 1.12 28.83 -13.74
C LEU A 261 2.50 28.16 -13.73
N ILE A 262 2.56 26.92 -13.21
CA ILE A 262 3.76 26.10 -13.22
C ILE A 262 3.54 24.99 -14.24
N THR A 263 4.40 24.93 -15.26
CA THR A 263 4.38 23.90 -16.32
C THR A 263 5.66 23.09 -16.26
N GLY A 264 5.57 21.80 -16.59
CA GLY A 264 6.71 20.89 -16.63
C GLY A 264 6.71 20.06 -17.91
#